data_247e2e653d544da4047f415dcd50b4c5
#
_entry.id   247e2e653d544da4047f415dcd50b4c5
#
_cell.length_a   1.000
_cell.length_b   1.000
_cell.length_c   1.000
_cell.angle_alpha   90.00
_cell.angle_beta   90.00
_cell.angle_gamma   90.00
#
_symmetry.space_group_name_H-M   'P 1'
#
loop_
_entity.id
_entity.type
_entity.pdbx_description
1 polymer ?
#
loop_
_entity_poly.entity_id
_entity_poly.type
_entity_poly.pdbx_seq_one_letter_code
_entity_poly.pdbx_strand_id
1 'polypeptide(L)'
;MIRCIVALFITAHLAFGQDTSRLDVLVQTLGKIQSPAAQASILKGMRDSLQGQRGIPAPKGWPEIYAKLKDSPDETVRSNARSLAVIFGGGAALDEMRKKLLDPAEPAEGRRQALDSLVAQHDPGVLDALLRLAVEPGPLREPALRGLAGYDDARVAPALVDAFPKLDTTERRAATQSLLARTGSAKAFVAAIESGKLPKAELTAPIARQIQGLKDSGLDVWLAKNFGAVSAPNEDKQKLIAKFKEFTGTEAVLRADASHGRALFAQTCAACHTLFGTGGKIGPELPGAFEDLDYLLNNILDPNAIIGKDYQQTFVKTKGGQTVAGIVTEDTERALTLRTLDGGTMTVQRADVASTELSPLSMMPEGLLAPMSEEAVRDLFLYLRQRQQVPMLLTSVNANDFFNGSDLRNWLPSADAWRVENGELVGRGIAGAPVAISSEMIVGDYKLSAQVRVTGGRAAVELVLAGERDATSFLGLTLGFGGPSPLALWEYRAATDPKAQPGTKPLGDAQWHTVEVIRKGGRLRISVDGEIEFDVEDPRHRRRVSPAFHLLGEDAELRVKALMIEPL
;
A
#
# COMPACT_ATOMS: atom_id res chain seq x y z
N MET A 1 46.02 7.79 29.38
CA MET A 1 45.39 6.86 30.37
C MET A 1 43.84 6.92 30.40
N ILE A 2 43.17 7.81 29.66
CA ILE A 2 41.69 7.98 29.67
C ILE A 2 40.99 7.19 28.57
N ARG A 3 41.71 6.67 27.54
CA ARG A 3 41.14 5.91 26.43
C ARG A 3 40.81 4.43 26.71
N CYS A 4 41.26 3.85 27.80
CA CYS A 4 41.06 2.43 28.12
C CYS A 4 39.86 2.13 29.03
N ILE A 5 39.15 3.13 29.56
CA ILE A 5 38.01 2.90 30.47
C ILE A 5 36.66 2.77 29.73
N VAL A 6 36.59 3.23 28.47
CA VAL A 6 35.33 3.22 27.70
C VAL A 6 35.07 1.88 26.94
N ALA A 7 36.12 1.03 26.80
CA ALA A 7 36.02 -0.20 25.99
C ALA A 7 35.55 -1.46 26.74
N LEU A 8 35.20 -1.38 28.03
CA LEU A 8 34.91 -2.57 28.86
C LEU A 8 33.40 -2.80 29.14
N PHE A 9 32.48 -2.13 28.39
CA PHE A 9 31.03 -2.20 28.67
C PHE A 9 30.15 -2.74 27.57
N ILE A 10 30.68 -3.47 26.60
CA ILE A 10 29.85 -4.07 25.54
C ILE A 10 29.96 -5.60 25.64
N THR A 11 29.37 -6.24 26.61
CA THR A 11 28.82 -7.60 26.60
C THR A 11 28.46 -8.04 28.01
N ALA A 12 27.24 -7.81 28.44
CA ALA A 12 26.62 -8.64 29.46
C ALA A 12 25.09 -8.39 29.45
N HIS A 13 24.36 -9.21 28.76
CA HIS A 13 22.97 -9.47 29.12
C HIS A 13 22.97 -10.19 30.45
N LEU A 14 22.58 -9.54 31.51
CA LEU A 14 22.39 -10.18 32.79
C LEU A 14 21.17 -9.69 33.53
N ALA A 15 20.50 -10.65 34.10
CA ALA A 15 19.31 -10.64 34.93
C ALA A 15 19.14 -9.44 35.86
N PHE A 16 17.91 -8.97 35.96
CA PHE A 16 17.44 -7.86 36.76
C PHE A 16 17.66 -8.04 38.25
N GLY A 17 18.67 -7.34 38.75
CA GLY A 17 18.75 -6.83 40.09
C GLY A 17 19.24 -5.38 39.97
N GLN A 18 18.48 -4.41 40.51
CA GLN A 18 18.79 -2.97 40.40
C GLN A 18 20.17 -2.69 41.03
N ASP A 19 21.21 -2.64 40.18
CA ASP A 19 22.56 -2.25 40.63
C ASP A 19 22.70 -0.72 40.58
N THR A 20 22.03 -0.04 41.52
CA THR A 20 22.14 1.43 41.72
C THR A 20 23.57 1.87 42.01
N SER A 21 24.44 0.95 42.45
CA SER A 21 25.84 1.24 42.79
C SER A 21 26.64 1.75 41.57
N ARG A 22 26.34 1.27 40.37
CA ARG A 22 27.01 1.71 39.13
C ARG A 22 26.60 3.13 38.74
N LEU A 23 25.31 3.45 38.89
CA LEU A 23 24.79 4.79 38.61
C LEU A 23 25.35 5.80 39.60
N ASP A 24 25.49 5.43 40.88
CA ASP A 24 26.12 6.27 41.91
C ASP A 24 27.55 6.63 41.54
N VAL A 25 28.35 5.67 41.04
CA VAL A 25 29.74 5.91 40.56
C VAL A 25 29.77 6.87 39.37
N LEU A 26 28.85 6.71 38.40
CA LEU A 26 28.77 7.60 37.25
C LEU A 26 28.38 9.03 37.66
N VAL A 27 27.42 9.18 38.57
CA VAL A 27 27.03 10.49 39.11
C VAL A 27 28.20 11.17 39.88
N GLN A 28 28.92 10.44 40.72
CA GLN A 28 30.11 10.95 41.39
C GLN A 28 31.20 11.37 40.40
N THR A 29 31.37 10.62 39.32
CA THR A 29 32.33 10.92 38.25
C THR A 29 31.93 12.19 37.51
N LEU A 30 30.65 12.36 37.17
CA LEU A 30 30.09 13.59 36.56
C LEU A 30 30.42 14.83 37.41
N GLY A 31 30.33 14.71 38.74
CA GLY A 31 30.63 15.82 39.65
C GLY A 31 32.10 16.29 39.64
N LYS A 32 33.02 15.45 39.15
CA LYS A 32 34.46 15.73 39.07
C LYS A 32 34.90 16.21 37.68
N ILE A 33 34.09 16.02 36.66
CA ILE A 33 34.44 16.36 35.28
C ILE A 33 34.01 17.80 34.98
N GLN A 34 34.95 18.58 34.43
CA GLN A 34 34.68 19.97 34.02
C GLN A 34 34.48 20.12 32.49
N SER A 35 34.89 19.15 31.70
CA SER A 35 34.71 19.18 30.23
C SER A 35 33.25 18.93 29.84
N PRO A 36 32.57 19.90 29.19
CA PRO A 36 31.18 19.71 28.74
C PRO A 36 31.01 18.52 27.80
N ALA A 37 31.95 18.28 26.89
CA ALA A 37 31.92 17.16 25.98
C ALA A 37 31.98 15.79 26.69
N ALA A 38 32.79 15.68 27.75
CA ALA A 38 32.87 14.46 28.56
C ALA A 38 31.60 14.28 29.41
N GLN A 39 31.06 15.37 29.98
CA GLN A 39 29.78 15.35 30.70
C GLN A 39 28.63 14.89 29.78
N ALA A 40 28.53 15.48 28.58
CA ALA A 40 27.51 15.10 27.58
C ALA A 40 27.58 13.61 27.19
N SER A 41 28.81 13.09 27.02
CA SER A 41 29.02 11.67 26.67
C SER A 41 28.56 10.71 27.76
N ILE A 42 28.87 11.01 29.02
CA ILE A 42 28.46 10.19 30.18
C ILE A 42 26.94 10.26 30.36
N LEU A 43 26.37 11.47 30.32
CA LEU A 43 24.93 11.66 30.47
C LEU A 43 24.16 10.95 29.34
N LYS A 44 24.68 11.02 28.11
CA LYS A 44 24.12 10.28 26.98
C LYS A 44 24.15 8.77 27.20
N GLY A 45 25.30 8.23 27.62
CA GLY A 45 25.46 6.81 27.93
C GLY A 45 24.53 6.33 29.04
N MET A 46 24.36 7.12 30.11
CA MET A 46 23.37 6.83 31.15
C MET A 46 21.94 6.84 30.60
N ARG A 47 21.57 7.87 29.88
CA ARG A 47 20.22 7.96 29.26
C ARG A 47 19.94 6.78 28.35
N ASP A 48 20.85 6.46 27.44
CA ASP A 48 20.68 5.39 26.47
C ASP A 48 20.58 4.00 27.15
N SER A 49 21.33 3.79 28.24
CA SER A 49 21.25 2.54 29.04
C SER A 49 19.96 2.40 29.85
N LEU A 50 19.31 3.51 30.17
CA LEU A 50 18.11 3.56 30.99
C LEU A 50 16.84 3.75 30.13
N GLN A 51 16.98 3.80 28.80
CA GLN A 51 15.87 3.97 27.88
C GLN A 51 14.83 2.84 28.05
N GLY A 52 13.55 3.21 28.23
CA GLY A 52 12.46 2.26 28.46
C GLY A 52 12.33 1.74 29.89
N GLN A 53 13.26 2.05 30.79
CA GLN A 53 13.15 1.71 32.22
C GLN A 53 12.35 2.79 32.96
N ARG A 54 11.63 2.38 34.02
CA ARG A 54 10.73 3.25 34.82
C ARG A 54 10.94 3.06 36.29
N GLY A 55 10.64 4.12 37.06
CA GLY A 55 10.66 4.03 38.51
C GLY A 55 12.06 3.79 39.10
N ILE A 56 13.11 4.20 38.39
CA ILE A 56 14.48 4.06 38.84
C ILE A 56 14.71 5.11 39.93
N PRO A 57 15.05 4.71 41.15
CA PRO A 57 15.35 5.67 42.18
C PRO A 57 16.56 6.54 41.79
N ALA A 58 16.50 7.83 42.12
CA ALA A 58 17.59 8.75 41.84
C ALA A 58 18.89 8.24 42.46
N PRO A 59 20.01 8.17 41.69
CA PRO A 59 21.29 7.78 42.22
C PRO A 59 21.75 8.76 43.31
N LYS A 60 22.56 8.26 44.22
CA LYS A 60 23.10 9.07 45.31
C LYS A 60 23.94 10.26 44.78
N GLY A 61 23.58 11.47 45.21
CA GLY A 61 24.21 12.71 44.79
C GLY A 61 23.67 13.29 43.48
N TRP A 62 22.64 12.64 42.87
CA TRP A 62 22.04 13.15 41.64
C TRP A 62 21.41 14.55 41.80
N PRO A 63 20.66 14.88 42.86
CA PRO A 63 20.05 16.20 42.99
C PRO A 63 21.08 17.35 42.94
N GLU A 64 22.22 17.17 43.62
CA GLU A 64 23.30 18.17 43.67
C GLU A 64 24.01 18.31 42.30
N ILE A 65 24.21 17.21 41.59
CA ILE A 65 24.83 17.21 40.28
C ILE A 65 23.85 17.80 39.25
N TYR A 66 22.58 17.41 39.27
CA TYR A 66 21.58 17.98 38.40
C TYR A 66 21.44 19.49 38.56
N ALA A 67 21.44 20.00 39.79
CA ALA A 67 21.37 21.44 40.05
C ALA A 67 22.50 22.23 39.35
N LYS A 68 23.67 21.63 39.15
CA LYS A 68 24.79 22.22 38.40
C LYS A 68 24.65 22.05 36.87
N LEU A 69 24.20 20.87 36.43
CA LEU A 69 24.16 20.52 35.01
C LEU A 69 22.98 21.15 34.28
N LYS A 70 21.85 21.41 34.96
CA LYS A 70 20.64 22.03 34.36
C LYS A 70 20.92 23.44 33.82
N ASP A 71 21.90 24.15 34.37
CA ASP A 71 22.30 25.50 33.99
C ASP A 71 23.66 25.52 33.23
N SER A 72 24.12 24.36 32.72
CA SER A 72 25.34 24.27 31.92
C SER A 72 25.27 25.15 30.67
N PRO A 73 26.35 25.81 30.25
CA PRO A 73 26.39 26.55 29.00
C PRO A 73 26.19 25.64 27.75
N ASP A 74 26.49 24.37 27.87
CA ASP A 74 26.32 23.38 26.79
C ASP A 74 24.88 22.82 26.75
N GLU A 75 24.19 23.01 25.64
CA GLU A 75 22.81 22.56 25.46
C GLU A 75 22.65 21.02 25.53
N THR A 76 23.65 20.27 25.04
CA THR A 76 23.64 18.80 25.08
C THR A 76 23.72 18.29 26.51
N VAL A 77 24.52 18.95 27.34
CA VAL A 77 24.61 18.63 28.77
C VAL A 77 23.27 18.91 29.45
N ARG A 78 22.70 20.12 29.23
CA ARG A 78 21.40 20.49 29.81
C ARG A 78 20.29 19.51 29.42
N SER A 79 20.16 19.21 28.13
CA SER A 79 19.13 18.33 27.59
C SER A 79 19.24 16.91 28.18
N ASN A 80 20.44 16.31 28.18
CA ASN A 80 20.62 14.97 28.72
C ASN A 80 20.43 14.93 30.25
N ALA A 81 20.86 15.96 30.98
CA ALA A 81 20.64 16.04 32.41
C ALA A 81 19.16 16.13 32.78
N ARG A 82 18.37 16.93 32.05
CA ARG A 82 16.91 17.01 32.20
C ARG A 82 16.23 15.66 31.91
N SER A 83 16.63 15.00 30.83
CA SER A 83 16.08 13.67 30.48
C SER A 83 16.34 12.66 31.61
N LEU A 84 17.55 12.63 32.17
CA LEU A 84 17.87 11.74 33.29
C LEU A 84 17.12 12.11 34.58
N ALA A 85 16.95 13.41 34.87
CA ALA A 85 16.18 13.85 36.02
C ALA A 85 14.71 13.39 35.94
N VAL A 86 14.13 13.34 34.71
CA VAL A 86 12.82 12.78 34.46
C VAL A 86 12.80 11.27 34.68
N ILE A 87 13.80 10.53 34.15
CA ILE A 87 13.94 9.07 34.34
C ILE A 87 14.02 8.70 35.83
N PHE A 88 14.72 9.49 36.61
CA PHE A 88 14.85 9.29 38.06
C PHE A 88 13.65 9.80 38.87
N GLY A 89 12.55 10.21 38.23
CA GLY A 89 11.32 10.62 38.90
C GLY A 89 11.44 11.89 39.74
N GLY A 90 12.38 12.77 39.41
CA GLY A 90 12.54 14.05 40.09
C GLY A 90 11.30 14.94 39.91
N GLY A 91 10.50 15.15 40.96
CA GLY A 91 9.23 15.93 40.89
C GLY A 91 9.44 17.30 40.25
N ALA A 92 10.53 18.01 40.59
CA ALA A 92 10.85 19.31 39.99
C ALA A 92 11.10 19.23 38.46
N ALA A 93 11.72 18.14 37.96
CA ALA A 93 11.94 17.94 36.52
C ALA A 93 10.62 17.64 35.78
N LEU A 94 9.74 16.85 36.39
CA LEU A 94 8.41 16.60 35.85
C LEU A 94 7.57 17.88 35.80
N ASP A 95 7.66 18.73 36.86
CA ASP A 95 7.00 20.03 36.90
C ASP A 95 7.50 20.97 35.80
N GLU A 96 8.83 20.98 35.57
CA GLU A 96 9.43 21.74 34.46
C GLU A 96 8.95 21.26 33.10
N MET A 97 8.87 19.92 32.89
CA MET A 97 8.35 19.36 31.66
C MET A 97 6.87 19.67 31.46
N ARG A 98 6.03 19.62 32.51
CA ARG A 98 4.63 20.02 32.42
C ARG A 98 4.47 21.50 32.06
N LYS A 99 5.27 22.39 32.67
CA LYS A 99 5.29 23.82 32.31
C LYS A 99 5.69 24.01 30.83
N LYS A 100 6.76 23.34 30.39
CA LYS A 100 7.23 23.39 29.01
C LYS A 100 6.18 22.89 28.02
N LEU A 101 5.51 21.80 28.32
CA LEU A 101 4.42 21.27 27.49
C LEU A 101 3.28 22.27 27.32
N LEU A 102 2.93 22.98 28.37
CA LEU A 102 1.78 23.90 28.42
C LEU A 102 2.10 25.32 27.95
N ASP A 103 3.36 25.66 27.79
CA ASP A 103 3.79 27.01 27.35
C ASP A 103 3.56 27.16 25.83
N PRO A 104 2.65 28.05 25.39
CA PRO A 104 2.42 28.29 23.97
C PRO A 104 3.59 28.99 23.26
N ALA A 105 4.51 29.62 24.01
CA ALA A 105 5.71 30.27 23.45
C ALA A 105 6.82 29.25 23.14
N GLU A 106 6.76 28.05 23.74
CA GLU A 106 7.72 26.98 23.44
C GLU A 106 7.46 26.40 22.05
N PRO A 107 8.49 26.18 21.22
CA PRO A 107 8.35 25.52 19.92
C PRO A 107 7.64 24.16 20.02
N ALA A 108 6.86 23.79 19.00
CA ALA A 108 6.08 22.54 18.97
C ALA A 108 6.95 21.29 19.24
N GLU A 109 8.17 21.26 18.71
CA GLU A 109 9.12 20.17 18.93
C GLU A 109 9.56 20.07 20.40
N GLY A 110 9.83 21.18 21.06
CA GLY A 110 10.16 21.22 22.48
C GLY A 110 9.01 20.77 23.38
N ARG A 111 7.78 21.17 23.03
CA ARG A 111 6.55 20.72 23.69
C ARG A 111 6.31 19.21 23.47
N ARG A 112 6.57 18.70 22.24
CA ARG A 112 6.48 17.28 21.93
C ARG A 112 7.44 16.45 22.77
N GLN A 113 8.72 16.86 22.86
CA GLN A 113 9.73 16.16 23.68
C GLN A 113 9.32 16.14 25.16
N ALA A 114 8.74 17.23 25.66
CA ALA A 114 8.22 17.28 27.03
C ALA A 114 7.05 16.29 27.22
N LEU A 115 6.11 16.23 26.26
CA LEU A 115 5.00 15.29 26.26
C LEU A 115 5.49 13.84 26.25
N ASP A 116 6.37 13.49 25.32
CA ASP A 116 6.91 12.13 25.19
C ASP A 116 7.63 11.69 26.50
N SER A 117 8.36 12.61 27.12
CA SER A 117 9.05 12.35 28.40
C SER A 117 8.05 12.09 29.54
N LEU A 118 6.99 12.89 29.65
CA LEU A 118 5.97 12.75 30.68
C LEU A 118 5.15 11.45 30.51
N VAL A 119 4.79 11.13 29.26
CA VAL A 119 4.08 9.88 28.93
C VAL A 119 4.95 8.67 29.22
N ALA A 120 6.23 8.71 28.85
CA ALA A 120 7.17 7.62 29.11
C ALA A 120 7.30 7.33 30.62
N GLN A 121 7.20 8.34 31.48
CA GLN A 121 7.23 8.18 32.93
C GLN A 121 5.85 7.86 33.55
N HIS A 122 4.77 7.79 32.75
CA HIS A 122 3.41 7.65 33.24
C HIS A 122 3.06 8.73 34.29
N ASP A 123 3.53 9.95 34.06
CA ASP A 123 3.25 11.05 34.97
C ASP A 123 1.74 11.31 35.10
N PRO A 124 1.12 11.12 36.27
CA PRO A 124 -0.32 11.31 36.43
C PRO A 124 -0.75 12.76 36.22
N GLY A 125 0.18 13.72 36.42
CA GLY A 125 -0.10 15.15 36.28
C GLY A 125 -0.24 15.61 34.82
N VAL A 126 0.09 14.77 33.83
CA VAL A 126 -0.05 15.13 32.41
C VAL A 126 -1.42 14.73 31.84
N LEU A 127 -2.22 13.90 32.53
CA LEU A 127 -3.45 13.34 31.98
C LEU A 127 -4.45 14.41 31.50
N ASP A 128 -4.67 15.47 32.28
CA ASP A 128 -5.57 16.56 31.91
C ASP A 128 -5.08 17.31 30.64
N ALA A 129 -3.77 17.47 30.51
CA ALA A 129 -3.16 18.03 29.30
C ALA A 129 -3.35 17.12 28.10
N LEU A 130 -3.16 15.78 28.26
CA LEU A 130 -3.40 14.80 27.21
C LEU A 130 -4.85 14.83 26.71
N LEU A 131 -5.82 14.81 27.64
CA LEU A 131 -7.24 14.87 27.32
C LEU A 131 -7.60 16.14 26.54
N ARG A 132 -7.02 17.30 26.91
CA ARG A 132 -7.21 18.54 26.18
C ARG A 132 -6.57 18.51 24.81
N LEU A 133 -5.29 18.12 24.70
CA LEU A 133 -4.55 18.06 23.44
C LEU A 133 -5.15 17.05 22.46
N ALA A 134 -5.78 15.98 22.93
CA ALA A 134 -6.45 14.99 22.10
C ALA A 134 -7.65 15.55 21.31
N VAL A 135 -8.29 16.61 21.80
CA VAL A 135 -9.45 17.23 21.13
C VAL A 135 -9.10 18.52 20.37
N GLU A 136 -7.99 19.16 20.72
CA GLU A 136 -7.52 20.40 20.09
C GLU A 136 -6.73 20.11 18.80
N PRO A 137 -7.07 20.72 17.65
CA PRO A 137 -6.26 20.59 16.43
C PRO A 137 -4.84 21.09 16.64
N GLY A 138 -3.84 20.34 16.17
CA GLY A 138 -2.45 20.79 16.24
C GLY A 138 -1.43 19.65 16.24
N PRO A 139 -0.13 19.98 16.21
CA PRO A 139 0.95 19.00 16.05
C PRO A 139 1.13 18.06 17.24
N LEU A 140 0.50 18.35 18.38
CA LEU A 140 0.54 17.52 19.59
C LEU A 140 -0.67 16.59 19.74
N ARG A 141 -1.68 16.70 18.85
CA ARG A 141 -2.91 15.90 18.97
C ARG A 141 -2.65 14.41 18.82
N GLU A 142 -1.97 14.02 17.73
CA GLU A 142 -1.63 12.60 17.51
C GLU A 142 -0.78 12.00 18.64
N PRO A 143 0.32 12.64 19.09
CA PRO A 143 1.07 12.17 20.26
C PRO A 143 0.23 12.07 21.54
N ALA A 144 -0.68 13.01 21.77
CA ALA A 144 -1.57 12.97 22.94
C ALA A 144 -2.56 11.80 22.86
N LEU A 145 -3.18 11.58 21.69
CA LEU A 145 -4.08 10.46 21.44
C LEU A 145 -3.36 9.13 21.74
N ARG A 146 -2.14 8.96 21.27
CA ARG A 146 -1.31 7.77 21.51
C ARG A 146 -0.92 7.64 22.98
N GLY A 147 -0.57 8.75 23.63
CA GLY A 147 -0.15 8.79 25.03
C GLY A 147 -1.25 8.35 26.00
N LEU A 148 -2.52 8.60 25.65
CA LEU A 148 -3.67 8.21 26.48
C LEU A 148 -3.78 6.69 26.70
N ALA A 149 -3.21 5.86 25.84
CA ALA A 149 -3.14 4.41 26.03
C ALA A 149 -2.47 4.01 27.37
N GLY A 150 -1.57 4.85 27.89
CA GLY A 150 -0.86 4.62 29.14
C GLY A 150 -1.73 4.77 30.41
N TYR A 151 -2.90 5.40 30.33
CA TYR A 151 -3.68 5.82 31.49
C TYR A 151 -4.97 5.03 31.64
N ASP A 152 -5.21 4.47 32.83
CA ASP A 152 -6.44 3.79 33.19
C ASP A 152 -7.37 4.77 33.94
N ASP A 153 -8.01 5.66 33.17
CA ASP A 153 -8.92 6.68 33.71
C ASP A 153 -10.24 6.65 32.91
N ALA A 154 -11.34 6.71 33.61
CA ALA A 154 -12.69 6.61 33.03
C ALA A 154 -13.02 7.71 32.01
N ARG A 155 -12.28 8.82 32.00
CA ARG A 155 -12.44 9.94 31.06
C ARG A 155 -11.80 9.68 29.70
N VAL A 156 -10.83 8.75 29.62
CA VAL A 156 -10.05 8.52 28.40
C VAL A 156 -10.93 8.02 27.26
N ALA A 157 -11.69 6.94 27.47
CA ALA A 157 -12.49 6.35 26.39
C ALA A 157 -13.58 7.31 25.86
N PRO A 158 -14.39 8.00 26.70
CA PRO A 158 -15.33 9.00 26.21
C PRO A 158 -14.66 10.14 25.41
N ALA A 159 -13.54 10.68 25.90
CA ALA A 159 -12.81 11.75 25.21
C ALA A 159 -12.32 11.32 23.82
N LEU A 160 -11.79 10.10 23.69
CA LEU A 160 -11.35 9.55 22.40
C LEU A 160 -12.51 9.35 21.43
N VAL A 161 -13.63 8.80 21.90
CA VAL A 161 -14.86 8.59 21.09
C VAL A 161 -15.44 9.92 20.60
N ASP A 162 -15.51 10.92 21.47
CA ASP A 162 -16.09 12.24 21.14
C ASP A 162 -15.16 13.05 20.20
N ALA A 163 -13.83 12.85 20.28
CA ALA A 163 -12.87 13.47 19.36
C ALA A 163 -12.91 12.84 17.95
N PHE A 164 -13.23 11.56 17.83
CA PHE A 164 -13.04 10.72 16.66
C PHE A 164 -13.57 11.30 15.33
N PRO A 165 -14.76 11.93 15.26
CA PRO A 165 -15.27 12.49 14.01
C PRO A 165 -14.40 13.60 13.41
N LYS A 166 -13.56 14.24 14.24
CA LYS A 166 -12.70 15.38 13.85
C LYS A 166 -11.26 14.95 13.55
N LEU A 167 -10.94 13.67 13.69
CA LEU A 167 -9.60 13.13 13.53
C LEU A 167 -9.31 12.77 12.07
N ASP A 168 -8.09 13.02 11.62
CA ASP A 168 -7.59 12.48 10.36
C ASP A 168 -7.28 10.97 10.48
N THR A 169 -6.86 10.35 9.38
CA THR A 169 -6.60 8.90 9.32
C THR A 169 -5.53 8.44 10.30
N THR A 170 -4.45 9.21 10.48
CA THR A 170 -3.34 8.87 11.40
C THR A 170 -3.78 9.03 12.85
N GLU A 171 -4.48 10.10 13.14
CA GLU A 171 -5.05 10.38 14.45
C GLU A 171 -6.12 9.36 14.86
N ARG A 172 -6.98 8.92 13.93
CA ARG A 172 -7.95 7.84 14.17
C ARG A 172 -7.27 6.53 14.54
N ARG A 173 -6.18 6.17 13.86
CA ARG A 173 -5.38 5.00 14.22
C ARG A 173 -4.84 5.10 15.64
N ALA A 174 -4.26 6.25 16.01
CA ALA A 174 -3.75 6.48 17.36
C ALA A 174 -4.86 6.40 18.42
N ALA A 175 -6.01 7.00 18.17
CA ALA A 175 -7.18 6.94 19.06
C ALA A 175 -7.71 5.51 19.21
N THR A 176 -7.83 4.76 18.11
CA THR A 176 -8.25 3.36 18.10
C THR A 176 -7.29 2.49 18.91
N GLN A 177 -5.97 2.63 18.72
CA GLN A 177 -4.98 1.88 19.51
C GLN A 177 -5.12 2.17 21.01
N SER A 178 -5.38 3.40 21.39
CA SER A 178 -5.60 3.77 22.79
C SER A 178 -6.92 3.22 23.34
N LEU A 179 -7.99 3.20 22.56
CA LEU A 179 -9.26 2.56 22.93
C LEU A 179 -9.11 1.04 23.11
N LEU A 180 -8.26 0.39 22.32
CA LEU A 180 -8.04 -1.06 22.37
C LEU A 180 -6.92 -1.48 23.35
N ALA A 181 -6.31 -0.54 24.06
CA ALA A 181 -5.24 -0.85 25.01
C ALA A 181 -5.72 -1.63 26.24
N ARG A 182 -7.01 -1.56 26.59
CA ARG A 182 -7.60 -2.20 27.77
C ARG A 182 -9.01 -2.69 27.48
N THR A 183 -9.44 -3.72 28.18
CA THR A 183 -10.80 -4.29 28.07
C THR A 183 -11.91 -3.25 28.29
N GLY A 184 -11.76 -2.38 29.29
CA GLY A 184 -12.75 -1.33 29.60
C GLY A 184 -12.95 -0.34 28.46
N SER A 185 -11.86 0.18 27.91
CA SER A 185 -11.89 1.10 26.76
C SER A 185 -12.30 0.41 25.46
N ALA A 186 -11.95 -0.87 25.27
CA ALA A 186 -12.43 -1.67 24.14
C ALA A 186 -13.95 -1.89 24.17
N LYS A 187 -14.53 -2.09 25.35
CA LYS A 187 -16.00 -2.12 25.52
C LYS A 187 -16.65 -0.79 25.13
N ALA A 188 -16.01 0.34 25.47
CA ALA A 188 -16.50 1.65 25.03
C ALA A 188 -16.37 1.82 23.50
N PHE A 189 -15.30 1.31 22.88
CA PHE A 189 -15.14 1.30 21.42
C PHE A 189 -16.27 0.55 20.72
N VAL A 190 -16.56 -0.69 21.14
CA VAL A 190 -17.63 -1.49 20.52
C VAL A 190 -19.01 -0.87 20.76
N ALA A 191 -19.27 -0.30 21.94
CA ALA A 191 -20.52 0.42 22.22
C ALA A 191 -20.68 1.69 21.37
N ALA A 192 -19.56 2.37 21.06
CA ALA A 192 -19.56 3.53 20.17
C ALA A 192 -19.85 3.14 18.70
N ILE A 193 -19.39 1.97 18.25
CA ILE A 193 -19.77 1.40 16.95
C ILE A 193 -21.26 1.04 16.93
N GLU A 194 -21.77 0.37 17.95
CA GLU A 194 -23.18 -0.01 18.02
C GLU A 194 -24.12 1.19 18.03
N SER A 195 -23.74 2.25 18.72
CA SER A 195 -24.51 3.50 18.76
C SER A 195 -24.34 4.39 17.54
N GLY A 196 -23.45 4.02 16.59
CA GLY A 196 -23.17 4.81 15.39
C GLY A 196 -22.29 6.05 15.63
N LYS A 197 -21.75 6.25 16.84
CA LYS A 197 -20.77 7.31 17.12
C LYS A 197 -19.44 7.09 16.39
N LEU A 198 -19.04 5.82 16.20
CA LEU A 198 -17.91 5.41 15.40
C LEU A 198 -18.39 4.68 14.14
N PRO A 199 -17.78 4.94 12.96
CA PRO A 199 -18.12 4.21 11.76
C PRO A 199 -17.84 2.70 11.89
N LYS A 200 -18.75 1.85 11.44
CA LYS A 200 -18.55 0.39 11.43
C LYS A 200 -17.31 -0.03 10.63
N ALA A 201 -16.92 0.77 9.65
CA ALA A 201 -15.72 0.56 8.85
C ALA A 201 -14.40 0.60 9.66
N GLU A 202 -14.41 1.20 10.85
CA GLU A 202 -13.25 1.16 11.77
C GLU A 202 -13.03 -0.23 12.38
N LEU A 203 -14.04 -1.10 12.37
CA LEU A 203 -13.93 -2.49 12.82
C LEU A 203 -13.33 -3.34 11.69
N THR A 204 -12.05 -3.23 11.50
CA THR A 204 -11.29 -4.03 10.52
C THR A 204 -10.85 -5.37 11.12
N ALA A 205 -10.37 -6.30 10.28
CA ALA A 205 -9.86 -7.58 10.74
C ALA A 205 -8.72 -7.49 11.78
N PRO A 206 -7.71 -6.61 11.65
CA PRO A 206 -6.71 -6.40 12.70
C PRO A 206 -7.31 -5.92 14.03
N ILE A 207 -8.28 -5.00 13.95
CA ILE A 207 -8.98 -4.48 15.14
C ILE A 207 -9.75 -5.61 15.83
N ALA A 208 -10.46 -6.44 15.08
CA ALA A 208 -11.16 -7.61 15.62
C ALA A 208 -10.21 -8.59 16.31
N ARG A 209 -9.03 -8.86 15.73
CA ARG A 209 -7.98 -9.69 16.37
C ARG A 209 -7.47 -9.07 17.67
N GLN A 210 -7.23 -7.76 17.67
CA GLN A 210 -6.76 -7.06 18.86
C GLN A 210 -7.80 -7.12 20.00
N ILE A 211 -9.08 -6.92 19.67
CA ILE A 211 -10.18 -7.09 20.63
C ILE A 211 -10.24 -8.52 21.17
N GLN A 212 -10.13 -9.54 20.30
CA GLN A 212 -10.08 -10.95 20.71
C GLN A 212 -8.88 -11.23 21.62
N GLY A 213 -7.72 -10.60 21.34
CA GLY A 213 -6.51 -10.71 22.16
C GLY A 213 -6.68 -10.22 23.60
N LEU A 214 -7.71 -9.43 23.90
CA LEU A 214 -8.06 -9.00 25.27
C LEU A 214 -8.69 -10.12 26.11
N LYS A 215 -9.10 -11.23 25.48
CA LYS A 215 -9.64 -12.46 26.12
C LYS A 215 -10.83 -12.16 27.03
N ASP A 216 -11.74 -11.30 26.62
CA ASP A 216 -13.00 -10.98 27.31
C ASP A 216 -14.14 -11.68 26.58
N SER A 217 -14.84 -12.58 27.26
CA SER A 217 -15.93 -13.38 26.68
C SER A 217 -17.09 -12.53 26.14
N GLY A 218 -17.36 -11.36 26.73
CA GLY A 218 -18.40 -10.45 26.24
C GLY A 218 -18.02 -9.82 24.90
N LEU A 219 -16.74 -9.44 24.74
CA LEU A 219 -16.20 -8.93 23.48
C LEU A 219 -16.15 -10.03 22.41
N ASP A 220 -15.80 -11.28 22.78
CA ASP A 220 -15.78 -12.41 21.84
C ASP A 220 -17.19 -12.72 21.30
N VAL A 221 -18.20 -12.75 22.16
CA VAL A 221 -19.61 -12.91 21.76
C VAL A 221 -20.06 -11.76 20.87
N TRP A 222 -19.67 -10.54 21.20
CA TRP A 222 -19.99 -9.37 20.38
C TRP A 222 -19.33 -9.43 18.99
N LEU A 223 -18.06 -9.81 18.92
CA LEU A 223 -17.34 -10.00 17.65
C LEU A 223 -18.01 -11.07 16.79
N ALA A 224 -18.32 -12.24 17.34
CA ALA A 224 -18.98 -13.31 16.61
C ALA A 224 -20.33 -12.84 16.00
N LYS A 225 -21.07 -12.02 16.73
CA LYS A 225 -22.35 -11.47 16.27
C LYS A 225 -22.20 -10.37 15.21
N ASN A 226 -21.24 -9.47 15.34
CA ASN A 226 -21.19 -8.21 14.59
C ASN A 226 -20.11 -8.18 13.52
N PHE A 227 -19.03 -8.96 13.66
CA PHE A 227 -17.92 -8.99 12.72
C PHE A 227 -17.89 -10.29 11.90
N GLY A 228 -18.00 -11.44 12.52
CA GLY A 228 -17.97 -12.77 11.88
C GLY A 228 -17.05 -13.75 12.62
N ALA A 229 -16.68 -14.85 11.95
CA ALA A 229 -15.83 -15.87 12.55
C ALA A 229 -14.39 -15.35 12.73
N VAL A 230 -13.84 -15.57 13.91
CA VAL A 230 -12.45 -15.26 14.26
C VAL A 230 -11.81 -16.55 14.78
N SER A 231 -10.88 -17.14 14.03
CA SER A 231 -10.18 -18.37 14.41
C SER A 231 -9.00 -18.08 15.35
N ALA A 232 -8.62 -19.07 16.16
CA ALA A 232 -7.42 -18.99 16.97
C ALA A 232 -6.17 -18.85 16.08
N PRO A 233 -5.13 -18.10 16.53
CA PRO A 233 -3.88 -17.99 15.77
C PRO A 233 -3.26 -19.37 15.49
N ASN A 234 -2.89 -19.61 14.24
CA ASN A 234 -2.16 -20.80 13.83
C ASN A 234 -0.66 -20.50 13.87
N GLU A 235 0.10 -21.20 14.74
CA GLU A 235 1.54 -20.96 14.92
C GLU A 235 2.34 -21.15 13.62
N ASP A 236 1.97 -22.11 12.77
CA ASP A 236 2.67 -22.35 11.51
C ASP A 236 2.41 -21.19 10.52
N LYS A 237 1.22 -20.60 10.54
CA LYS A 237 0.90 -19.40 9.76
C LYS A 237 1.70 -18.20 10.26
N GLN A 238 1.88 -18.05 11.57
CA GLN A 238 2.68 -16.96 12.13
C GLN A 238 4.17 -17.08 11.71
N LYS A 239 4.73 -18.29 11.71
CA LYS A 239 6.09 -18.54 11.19
C LYS A 239 6.19 -18.21 9.71
N LEU A 240 5.17 -18.58 8.92
CA LEU A 240 5.10 -18.26 7.49
C LEU A 240 5.04 -16.74 7.26
N ILE A 241 4.20 -16.03 8.01
CA ILE A 241 4.10 -14.56 7.96
C ILE A 241 5.46 -13.92 8.28
N ALA A 242 6.15 -14.37 9.33
CA ALA A 242 7.47 -13.87 9.69
C ALA A 242 8.48 -14.07 8.56
N LYS A 243 8.50 -15.24 7.93
CA LYS A 243 9.35 -15.52 6.76
C LYS A 243 9.05 -14.58 5.59
N PHE A 244 7.79 -14.37 5.25
CA PHE A 244 7.42 -13.45 4.16
C PHE A 244 7.80 -12.01 4.48
N LYS A 245 7.69 -11.61 5.74
CA LYS A 245 8.06 -10.27 6.21
C LYS A 245 9.54 -9.95 6.00
N GLU A 246 10.43 -10.94 6.12
CA GLU A 246 11.88 -10.77 5.92
C GLU A 246 12.21 -10.21 4.52
N PHE A 247 11.55 -10.71 3.46
CA PHE A 247 11.86 -10.29 2.09
C PHE A 247 10.87 -9.29 1.50
N THR A 248 9.75 -8.97 2.18
CA THR A 248 8.79 -7.94 1.76
C THR A 248 8.93 -6.62 2.52
N GLY A 249 9.95 -6.47 3.35
CA GLY A 249 10.27 -5.22 4.07
C GLY A 249 10.48 -4.03 3.12
N THR A 250 10.42 -2.82 3.67
CA THR A 250 10.35 -1.57 2.90
C THR A 250 11.46 -1.41 1.88
N GLU A 251 12.72 -1.71 2.23
CA GLU A 251 13.86 -1.55 1.29
C GLU A 251 13.83 -2.55 0.13
N ALA A 252 13.41 -3.79 0.39
CA ALA A 252 13.31 -4.81 -0.64
C ALA A 252 12.22 -4.49 -1.66
N VAL A 253 11.08 -3.96 -1.18
CA VAL A 253 9.94 -3.58 -2.03
C VAL A 253 10.25 -2.35 -2.90
N LEU A 254 11.12 -1.43 -2.47
CA LEU A 254 11.51 -0.26 -3.28
C LEU A 254 12.24 -0.62 -4.59
N ARG A 255 12.79 -1.84 -4.70
CA ARG A 255 13.45 -2.35 -5.92
C ARG A 255 12.54 -3.23 -6.77
N ALA A 256 11.29 -3.38 -6.38
CA ALA A 256 10.31 -4.22 -7.04
C ALA A 256 9.67 -3.52 -8.25
N ASP A 257 8.93 -4.30 -9.05
CA ASP A 257 8.26 -3.84 -10.27
C ASP A 257 6.74 -3.82 -10.09
N ALA A 258 6.17 -2.64 -9.87
CA ALA A 258 4.73 -2.48 -9.70
C ALA A 258 3.91 -2.90 -10.95
N SER A 259 4.49 -2.78 -12.15
CA SER A 259 3.81 -3.17 -13.40
C SER A 259 3.71 -4.69 -13.52
N HIS A 260 4.74 -5.43 -13.10
CA HIS A 260 4.67 -6.88 -12.95
C HIS A 260 3.71 -7.26 -11.81
N GLY A 261 3.77 -6.54 -10.70
CA GLY A 261 2.82 -6.72 -9.59
C GLY A 261 1.36 -6.56 -10.02
N ARG A 262 1.05 -5.60 -10.92
CA ARG A 262 -0.30 -5.47 -11.52
C ARG A 262 -0.68 -6.72 -12.34
N ALA A 263 0.25 -7.28 -13.10
CA ALA A 263 0.00 -8.50 -13.87
C ALA A 263 -0.28 -9.71 -12.95
N LEU A 264 0.49 -9.85 -11.87
CA LEU A 264 0.27 -10.89 -10.85
C LEU A 264 -1.06 -10.72 -10.12
N PHE A 265 -1.43 -9.47 -9.78
CA PHE A 265 -2.73 -9.16 -9.20
C PHE A 265 -3.88 -9.55 -10.15
N ALA A 266 -3.76 -9.24 -11.43
CA ALA A 266 -4.77 -9.59 -12.43
C ALA A 266 -4.98 -11.10 -12.52
N GLN A 267 -3.92 -11.89 -12.39
CA GLN A 267 -3.98 -13.36 -12.46
C GLN A 267 -4.51 -14.00 -11.17
N THR A 268 -4.18 -13.44 -10.01
CA THR A 268 -4.36 -14.12 -8.72
C THR A 268 -5.50 -13.52 -7.88
N CYS A 269 -5.71 -12.21 -7.95
CA CYS A 269 -6.56 -11.48 -7.01
C CYS A 269 -7.78 -10.85 -7.71
N ALA A 270 -7.63 -10.37 -8.95
CA ALA A 270 -8.62 -9.56 -9.65
C ALA A 270 -9.92 -10.31 -9.98
N ALA A 271 -9.93 -11.65 -9.97
CA ALA A 271 -11.18 -12.41 -10.12
C ALA A 271 -12.18 -12.10 -8.99
N CYS A 272 -11.69 -11.82 -7.79
CA CYS A 272 -12.51 -11.58 -6.61
C CYS A 272 -12.46 -10.12 -6.13
N HIS A 273 -11.34 -9.43 -6.27
CA HIS A 273 -11.11 -8.12 -5.69
C HIS A 273 -11.04 -7.02 -6.75
N THR A 274 -11.68 -5.89 -6.46
CA THR A 274 -11.49 -4.64 -7.21
C THR A 274 -10.35 -3.83 -6.59
N LEU A 275 -9.44 -3.33 -7.44
CA LEU A 275 -8.39 -2.38 -7.07
C LEU A 275 -8.26 -1.33 -8.18
N PHE A 276 -8.26 -0.04 -7.83
CA PHE A 276 -8.26 1.09 -8.78
C PHE A 276 -9.37 0.98 -9.85
N GLY A 277 -10.57 0.57 -9.45
CA GLY A 277 -11.74 0.43 -10.32
C GLY A 277 -11.74 -0.79 -11.25
N THR A 278 -10.70 -1.65 -11.19
CA THR A 278 -10.59 -2.87 -12.02
C THR A 278 -10.66 -4.13 -11.18
N GLY A 279 -11.40 -5.15 -11.63
CA GLY A 279 -11.52 -6.45 -10.99
C GLY A 279 -12.92 -6.83 -10.56
N GLY A 280 -13.05 -7.99 -9.90
CA GLY A 280 -14.29 -8.58 -9.42
C GLY A 280 -14.79 -7.96 -8.12
N LYS A 281 -16.04 -8.30 -7.76
CA LYS A 281 -16.74 -7.80 -6.57
C LYS A 281 -17.15 -8.91 -5.60
N ILE A 282 -16.53 -10.08 -5.68
CA ILE A 282 -16.79 -11.21 -4.77
C ILE A 282 -16.18 -10.92 -3.41
N GLY A 283 -14.91 -10.52 -3.39
CA GLY A 283 -14.21 -10.05 -2.22
C GLY A 283 -14.39 -8.55 -1.99
N PRO A 284 -13.85 -8.01 -0.89
CA PRO A 284 -13.85 -6.58 -0.63
C PRO A 284 -13.07 -5.81 -1.69
N GLU A 285 -13.54 -4.60 -1.99
CA GLU A 285 -12.74 -3.63 -2.73
C GLU A 285 -11.48 -3.27 -1.94
N LEU A 286 -10.35 -3.27 -2.61
CA LEU A 286 -9.06 -2.97 -2.00
C LEU A 286 -8.79 -1.46 -2.14
N PRO A 287 -8.47 -0.77 -1.05
CA PRO A 287 -8.32 0.69 -1.08
C PRO A 287 -7.04 1.16 -1.81
N GLY A 288 -6.10 0.25 -2.09
CA GLY A 288 -4.74 0.64 -2.48
C GLY A 288 -3.98 1.30 -1.33
N ALA A 289 -2.76 1.79 -1.62
CA ALA A 289 -1.93 2.49 -0.62
C ALA A 289 -1.79 1.75 0.72
N PHE A 290 -1.73 0.42 0.69
CA PHE A 290 -1.55 -0.37 1.90
C PHE A 290 -0.17 -0.08 2.52
N GLU A 291 -0.18 0.58 3.67
CA GLU A 291 1.05 0.88 4.42
C GLU A 291 1.37 -0.21 5.45
N ASP A 292 0.33 -0.93 5.94
CA ASP A 292 0.46 -1.98 6.93
C ASP A 292 0.76 -3.34 6.29
N LEU A 293 2.06 -3.71 6.32
CA LEU A 293 2.53 -4.99 5.80
C LEU A 293 1.98 -6.18 6.59
N ASP A 294 1.83 -6.05 7.90
CA ASP A 294 1.29 -7.12 8.74
C ASP A 294 -0.17 -7.38 8.41
N TYR A 295 -0.92 -6.33 8.12
CA TYR A 295 -2.29 -6.46 7.64
C TYR A 295 -2.37 -7.27 6.33
N LEU A 296 -1.56 -6.91 5.32
CA LEU A 296 -1.55 -7.62 4.04
C LEU A 296 -1.16 -9.09 4.22
N LEU A 297 -0.06 -9.35 4.91
CA LEU A 297 0.45 -10.71 5.11
C LEU A 297 -0.54 -11.57 5.88
N ASN A 298 -1.12 -11.06 6.97
CA ASN A 298 -2.09 -11.81 7.75
C ASN A 298 -3.33 -12.19 6.92
N ASN A 299 -3.88 -11.26 6.14
CA ASN A 299 -5.08 -11.57 5.36
C ASN A 299 -4.83 -12.48 4.15
N ILE A 300 -3.63 -12.42 3.54
CA ILE A 300 -3.30 -13.25 2.38
C ILE A 300 -2.83 -14.65 2.80
N LEU A 301 -2.03 -14.76 3.86
CA LEU A 301 -1.44 -16.03 4.28
C LEU A 301 -2.34 -16.82 5.25
N ASP A 302 -3.19 -16.15 6.00
CA ASP A 302 -4.15 -16.76 6.91
C ASP A 302 -5.58 -16.18 6.72
N PRO A 303 -6.19 -16.38 5.55
CA PRO A 303 -7.49 -15.83 5.22
C PRO A 303 -8.64 -16.39 6.08
N ASN A 304 -8.40 -17.52 6.73
CA ASN A 304 -9.36 -18.15 7.63
C ASN A 304 -9.28 -17.66 9.07
N ALA A 305 -8.24 -16.90 9.44
CA ALA A 305 -8.10 -16.38 10.80
C ALA A 305 -9.27 -15.46 11.18
N ILE A 306 -9.69 -14.62 10.26
CA ILE A 306 -10.83 -13.72 10.45
C ILE A 306 -11.59 -13.59 9.12
N ILE A 307 -12.87 -13.92 9.15
CA ILE A 307 -13.77 -13.79 8.01
C ILE A 307 -14.85 -12.77 8.36
N GLY A 308 -14.87 -11.64 7.67
CA GLY A 308 -15.92 -10.65 7.82
C GLY A 308 -17.30 -11.24 7.46
N LYS A 309 -18.33 -10.92 8.25
CA LYS A 309 -19.67 -11.47 8.07
C LYS A 309 -20.22 -11.28 6.65
N ASP A 310 -19.96 -10.12 6.05
CA ASP A 310 -20.42 -9.76 4.71
C ASP A 310 -19.68 -10.53 3.58
N TYR A 311 -18.64 -11.32 3.93
CA TYR A 311 -17.84 -12.14 3.03
C TYR A 311 -17.81 -13.62 3.44
N GLN A 312 -18.62 -13.99 4.44
CA GLN A 312 -18.73 -15.37 4.88
C GLN A 312 -19.62 -16.16 3.91
N GLN A 313 -19.06 -17.24 3.37
CA GLN A 313 -19.80 -18.11 2.45
C GLN A 313 -20.96 -18.81 3.16
N THR A 314 -22.10 -18.82 2.51
CA THR A 314 -23.29 -19.51 2.95
C THR A 314 -23.63 -20.63 1.98
N PHE A 315 -23.90 -21.83 2.50
CA PHE A 315 -24.47 -22.95 1.76
C PHE A 315 -25.97 -22.97 2.00
N VAL A 316 -26.77 -22.84 0.94
CA VAL A 316 -28.22 -22.94 0.97
C VAL A 316 -28.63 -24.23 0.32
N LYS A 317 -29.19 -25.16 1.12
CA LYS A 317 -29.81 -26.39 0.59
C LYS A 317 -31.27 -26.13 0.31
N THR A 318 -31.71 -26.50 -0.90
CA THR A 318 -33.11 -26.43 -1.26
C THR A 318 -33.85 -27.72 -0.93
N LYS A 319 -35.17 -27.64 -0.77
CA LYS A 319 -36.04 -28.83 -0.60
C LYS A 319 -35.96 -29.77 -1.79
N GLY A 320 -35.65 -29.25 -2.99
CA GLY A 320 -35.38 -30.03 -4.21
C GLY A 320 -34.00 -30.67 -4.24
N GLY A 321 -33.17 -30.58 -3.19
CA GLY A 321 -31.84 -31.22 -3.07
C GLY A 321 -30.70 -30.43 -3.71
N GLN A 322 -30.93 -29.26 -4.31
CA GLN A 322 -29.88 -28.39 -4.82
C GLN A 322 -29.15 -27.69 -3.68
N THR A 323 -27.84 -27.55 -3.79
CA THR A 323 -27.02 -26.73 -2.88
C THR A 323 -26.50 -25.51 -3.64
N VAL A 324 -26.82 -24.33 -3.15
CA VAL A 324 -26.30 -23.05 -3.65
C VAL A 324 -25.29 -22.53 -2.66
N ALA A 325 -24.08 -22.22 -3.14
CA ALA A 325 -22.99 -21.68 -2.33
C ALA A 325 -22.66 -20.25 -2.80
N GLY A 326 -22.58 -19.31 -1.88
CA GLY A 326 -22.27 -17.92 -2.20
C GLY A 326 -22.27 -17.03 -0.97
N ILE A 327 -22.09 -15.73 -1.21
CA ILE A 327 -22.24 -14.69 -0.20
C ILE A 327 -23.66 -14.16 -0.25
N VAL A 328 -24.36 -14.15 0.87
CA VAL A 328 -25.70 -13.57 0.95
C VAL A 328 -25.61 -12.06 0.77
N THR A 329 -26.18 -11.56 -0.31
CA THR A 329 -26.23 -10.12 -0.62
C THR A 329 -27.56 -9.49 -0.24
N GLU A 330 -28.62 -10.30 -0.21
CA GLU A 330 -29.97 -9.88 0.21
C GLU A 330 -30.66 -11.01 0.93
N ASP A 331 -31.23 -10.71 2.09
CA ASP A 331 -31.98 -11.64 2.92
C ASP A 331 -33.33 -11.03 3.27
N THR A 332 -34.39 -11.52 2.61
CA THR A 332 -35.75 -11.07 2.81
C THR A 332 -36.66 -12.21 3.31
N GLU A 333 -37.86 -11.87 3.74
CA GLU A 333 -38.87 -12.87 4.11
C GLU A 333 -39.28 -13.78 2.94
N ARG A 334 -39.06 -13.33 1.70
CA ARG A 334 -39.48 -14.04 0.48
C ARG A 334 -38.36 -14.83 -0.17
N ALA A 335 -37.14 -14.33 -0.15
CA ALA A 335 -36.02 -14.91 -0.86
C ALA A 335 -34.67 -14.59 -0.23
N LEU A 336 -33.70 -15.47 -0.49
CA LEU A 336 -32.28 -15.28 -0.29
C LEU A 336 -31.61 -15.05 -1.64
N THR A 337 -30.88 -13.94 -1.78
CA THR A 337 -30.05 -13.68 -2.95
C THR A 337 -28.57 -13.87 -2.59
N LEU A 338 -27.89 -14.73 -3.31
CA LEU A 338 -26.48 -15.05 -3.10
C LEU A 338 -25.67 -14.61 -4.32
N ARG A 339 -24.52 -14.00 -4.06
CA ARG A 339 -23.47 -13.80 -5.06
C ARG A 339 -22.61 -15.06 -5.12
N THR A 340 -22.55 -15.70 -6.27
CA THR A 340 -21.82 -16.94 -6.49
C THR A 340 -20.35 -16.68 -6.85
N LEU A 341 -19.48 -17.72 -6.80
CA LEU A 341 -18.04 -17.62 -7.06
C LEU A 341 -17.68 -17.16 -8.46
N ASP A 342 -18.56 -17.38 -9.44
CA ASP A 342 -18.43 -16.89 -10.81
C ASP A 342 -18.81 -15.41 -10.98
N GLY A 343 -19.14 -14.74 -9.87
CA GLY A 343 -19.60 -13.35 -9.86
C GLY A 343 -21.07 -13.18 -10.25
N GLY A 344 -21.77 -14.28 -10.53
CA GLY A 344 -23.20 -14.30 -10.79
C GLY A 344 -24.05 -14.08 -9.55
N THR A 345 -25.35 -13.97 -9.74
CA THR A 345 -26.32 -13.84 -8.65
C THR A 345 -27.35 -14.94 -8.77
N MET A 346 -27.62 -15.63 -7.65
CA MET A 346 -28.65 -16.65 -7.58
C MET A 346 -29.64 -16.34 -6.46
N THR A 347 -30.93 -16.34 -6.80
CA THR A 347 -32.01 -16.11 -5.82
C THR A 347 -32.73 -17.41 -5.53
N VAL A 348 -32.80 -17.77 -4.24
CA VAL A 348 -33.52 -18.94 -3.73
C VAL A 348 -34.75 -18.47 -2.97
N GLN A 349 -35.93 -18.94 -3.37
CA GLN A 349 -37.15 -18.62 -2.65
C GLN A 349 -37.12 -19.21 -1.23
N ARG A 350 -37.53 -18.43 -0.23
CA ARG A 350 -37.56 -18.91 1.17
C ARG A 350 -38.38 -20.17 1.36
N ALA A 351 -39.48 -20.30 0.60
CA ALA A 351 -40.31 -21.48 0.60
C ALA A 351 -39.55 -22.75 0.16
N ASP A 352 -38.51 -22.60 -0.66
CA ASP A 352 -37.70 -23.70 -1.19
C ASP A 352 -36.45 -24.00 -0.34
N VAL A 353 -36.11 -23.16 0.63
CA VAL A 353 -34.97 -23.38 1.52
C VAL A 353 -35.26 -24.52 2.49
N ALA A 354 -34.40 -25.52 2.49
CA ALA A 354 -34.42 -26.60 3.47
C ALA A 354 -33.51 -26.28 4.68
N SER A 355 -32.30 -25.77 4.42
CA SER A 355 -31.36 -25.33 5.45
C SER A 355 -30.39 -24.30 4.90
N THR A 356 -29.82 -23.49 5.80
CA THR A 356 -28.72 -22.57 5.55
C THR A 356 -27.59 -22.87 6.52
N GLU A 357 -26.36 -22.93 6.02
CA GLU A 357 -25.17 -23.21 6.83
C GLU A 357 -24.07 -22.22 6.45
N LEU A 358 -23.44 -21.58 7.43
CA LEU A 358 -22.29 -20.70 7.22
C LEU A 358 -21.02 -21.54 7.14
N SER A 359 -20.20 -21.27 6.13
CA SER A 359 -18.87 -21.87 6.02
C SER A 359 -17.96 -21.35 7.13
N PRO A 360 -17.22 -22.22 7.83
CA PRO A 360 -16.16 -21.81 8.72
C PRO A 360 -14.89 -21.34 7.96
N LEU A 361 -14.85 -21.52 6.64
CA LEU A 361 -13.72 -21.20 5.79
C LEU A 361 -14.00 -19.95 4.93
N SER A 362 -12.97 -19.18 4.72
CA SER A 362 -12.96 -18.04 3.79
C SER A 362 -13.11 -18.51 2.35
N MET A 363 -13.80 -17.72 1.52
CA MET A 363 -13.77 -17.87 0.06
C MET A 363 -12.40 -17.53 -0.54
N MET A 364 -11.58 -16.72 0.14
CA MET A 364 -10.20 -16.47 -0.26
C MET A 364 -9.36 -17.72 0.02
N PRO A 365 -8.75 -18.34 -1.02
CA PRO A 365 -7.99 -19.57 -0.82
C PRO A 365 -6.70 -19.33 -0.03
N GLU A 366 -6.27 -20.33 0.71
CA GLU A 366 -4.93 -20.36 1.28
C GLU A 366 -3.87 -20.67 0.21
N GLY A 367 -2.63 -20.28 0.48
CA GLY A 367 -1.48 -20.66 -0.36
C GLY A 367 -1.33 -19.86 -1.65
N LEU A 368 -2.05 -18.76 -1.84
CA LEU A 368 -1.98 -17.93 -3.06
C LEU A 368 -0.57 -17.45 -3.42
N LEU A 369 0.28 -17.20 -2.42
CA LEU A 369 1.66 -16.76 -2.63
C LEU A 369 2.65 -17.93 -2.77
N ALA A 370 2.24 -19.17 -2.47
CA ALA A 370 3.15 -20.31 -2.45
C ALA A 370 3.82 -20.62 -3.80
N PRO A 371 3.16 -20.48 -4.97
CA PRO A 371 3.78 -20.71 -6.27
C PRO A 371 4.65 -19.55 -6.75
N MET A 372 4.64 -18.41 -6.06
CA MET A 372 5.35 -17.21 -6.47
C MET A 372 6.80 -17.22 -5.97
N SER A 373 7.72 -16.70 -6.79
CA SER A 373 9.07 -16.38 -6.32
C SER A 373 9.03 -15.19 -5.34
N GLU A 374 10.09 -15.03 -4.54
CA GLU A 374 10.21 -13.88 -3.63
C GLU A 374 10.16 -12.55 -4.37
N GLU A 375 10.72 -12.48 -5.59
CA GLU A 375 10.65 -11.31 -6.47
C GLU A 375 9.21 -11.02 -6.87
N ALA A 376 8.47 -12.03 -7.35
CA ALA A 376 7.06 -11.89 -7.72
C ALA A 376 6.18 -11.41 -6.54
N VAL A 377 6.43 -11.93 -5.34
CA VAL A 377 5.73 -11.45 -4.14
C VAL A 377 6.05 -9.99 -3.83
N ARG A 378 7.34 -9.58 -3.93
CA ARG A 378 7.71 -8.17 -3.75
C ARG A 378 7.01 -7.26 -4.76
N ASP A 379 6.96 -7.68 -6.03
CA ASP A 379 6.31 -6.94 -7.10
C ASP A 379 4.81 -6.76 -6.83
N LEU A 380 4.12 -7.86 -6.45
CA LEU A 380 2.72 -7.83 -6.06
C LEU A 380 2.48 -6.88 -4.87
N PHE A 381 3.31 -6.95 -3.83
CA PHE A 381 3.19 -6.09 -2.65
C PHE A 381 3.47 -4.63 -2.97
N LEU A 382 4.44 -4.34 -3.86
CA LEU A 382 4.64 -2.97 -4.34
C LEU A 382 3.39 -2.44 -5.07
N TYR A 383 2.75 -3.27 -5.91
CA TYR A 383 1.54 -2.87 -6.61
C TYR A 383 0.37 -2.60 -5.64
N LEU A 384 0.14 -3.45 -4.65
CA LEU A 384 -0.89 -3.25 -3.63
C LEU A 384 -0.69 -1.95 -2.82
N ARG A 385 0.54 -1.45 -2.75
CA ARG A 385 0.90 -0.21 -2.05
C ARG A 385 0.85 1.03 -2.94
N GLN A 386 0.54 0.91 -4.24
CA GLN A 386 0.37 2.07 -5.11
C GLN A 386 -0.85 2.89 -4.70
N ARG A 387 -0.81 4.19 -4.98
CA ARG A 387 -1.91 5.14 -4.72
C ARG A 387 -2.79 5.36 -5.96
N GLN A 388 -2.33 4.91 -7.11
CA GLN A 388 -3.01 5.02 -8.40
C GLN A 388 -2.63 3.85 -9.29
N GLN A 389 -3.42 3.64 -10.34
CA GLN A 389 -3.16 2.59 -11.32
C GLN A 389 -1.82 2.82 -12.03
N VAL A 390 -1.07 1.74 -12.21
CA VAL A 390 0.16 1.70 -13.01
C VAL A 390 -0.06 0.90 -14.29
N PRO A 391 0.73 1.08 -15.36
CA PRO A 391 0.67 0.22 -16.53
C PRO A 391 0.90 -1.25 -16.15
N MET A 392 0.23 -2.19 -16.83
CA MET A 392 0.41 -3.62 -16.60
C MET A 392 1.57 -4.16 -17.44
N LEU A 393 2.47 -4.93 -16.83
CA LEU A 393 3.52 -5.62 -17.61
C LEU A 393 2.89 -6.72 -18.46
N LEU A 394 3.20 -6.71 -19.75
CA LEU A 394 2.85 -7.81 -20.65
C LEU A 394 3.82 -8.97 -20.41
N THR A 395 3.24 -10.13 -20.14
CA THR A 395 3.94 -11.39 -19.88
C THR A 395 3.38 -12.47 -20.82
N SER A 396 4.04 -13.63 -20.91
CA SER A 396 3.52 -14.76 -21.69
C SER A 396 2.15 -15.26 -21.20
N VAL A 397 1.79 -15.01 -19.95
CA VAL A 397 0.52 -15.45 -19.35
C VAL A 397 -0.64 -14.56 -19.77
N ASN A 398 -0.43 -13.23 -19.87
CA ASN A 398 -1.45 -12.25 -20.19
C ASN A 398 -1.36 -11.68 -21.62
N ALA A 399 -0.54 -12.28 -22.49
CA ALA A 399 -0.34 -11.80 -23.86
C ALA A 399 -1.64 -11.79 -24.68
N ASN A 400 -2.53 -12.75 -24.44
CA ASN A 400 -3.85 -12.82 -25.09
C ASN A 400 -4.80 -11.70 -24.65
N ASP A 401 -4.54 -11.03 -23.52
CA ASP A 401 -5.33 -9.90 -23.04
C ASP A 401 -4.92 -8.57 -23.69
N PHE A 402 -3.85 -8.58 -24.50
CA PHE A 402 -3.38 -7.39 -25.21
C PHE A 402 -4.47 -6.84 -26.14
N PHE A 403 -5.12 -7.71 -26.92
CA PHE A 403 -6.29 -7.39 -27.70
C PHE A 403 -7.23 -8.61 -27.76
N ASN A 404 -8.40 -8.50 -27.15
CA ASN A 404 -9.37 -9.60 -27.04
C ASN A 404 -10.36 -9.70 -28.19
N GLY A 405 -10.36 -8.73 -29.11
CA GLY A 405 -11.27 -8.68 -30.25
C GLY A 405 -12.75 -8.41 -29.91
N SER A 406 -13.07 -8.10 -28.65
CA SER A 406 -14.44 -7.91 -28.17
C SER A 406 -14.71 -6.49 -27.67
N ASP A 407 -13.75 -5.89 -26.98
CA ASP A 407 -13.87 -4.56 -26.41
C ASP A 407 -12.50 -3.85 -26.36
N LEU A 408 -12.49 -2.60 -25.91
CA LEU A 408 -11.27 -1.80 -25.74
C LEU A 408 -10.61 -1.99 -24.36
N ARG A 409 -10.86 -3.10 -23.67
CA ARG A 409 -10.18 -3.41 -22.40
C ARG A 409 -8.66 -3.41 -22.62
N ASN A 410 -7.93 -2.79 -21.69
CA ASN A 410 -6.47 -2.57 -21.76
C ASN A 410 -6.01 -1.58 -22.87
N TRP A 411 -6.95 -0.82 -23.46
CA TRP A 411 -6.67 0.22 -24.42
C TRP A 411 -7.28 1.56 -23.99
N LEU A 412 -6.52 2.64 -24.15
CA LEU A 412 -6.89 4.01 -23.76
C LEU A 412 -7.03 4.86 -25.03
N PRO A 413 -8.25 5.08 -25.52
CA PRO A 413 -8.49 5.98 -26.64
C PRO A 413 -8.38 7.44 -26.21
N SER A 414 -7.78 8.30 -27.03
CA SER A 414 -7.72 9.75 -26.80
C SER A 414 -9.01 10.48 -27.13
N ALA A 415 -9.91 9.83 -27.88
CA ALA A 415 -11.22 10.34 -28.29
C ALA A 415 -12.19 9.19 -28.57
N ASP A 416 -13.49 9.48 -28.66
CA ASP A 416 -14.56 8.53 -29.05
C ASP A 416 -14.50 8.12 -30.53
N ALA A 417 -13.28 7.98 -31.04
CA ALA A 417 -13.00 7.64 -32.44
C ALA A 417 -12.65 6.16 -32.62
N TRP A 418 -12.56 5.40 -31.52
CA TRP A 418 -12.11 4.02 -31.53
C TRP A 418 -13.21 3.09 -31.03
N ARG A 419 -13.31 1.92 -31.66
CA ARG A 419 -14.23 0.85 -31.28
C ARG A 419 -13.68 -0.52 -31.68
N VAL A 420 -14.28 -1.58 -31.17
CA VAL A 420 -14.08 -2.95 -31.67
C VAL A 420 -15.32 -3.37 -32.46
N GLU A 421 -15.12 -3.90 -33.67
CA GLU A 421 -16.17 -4.32 -34.56
C GLU A 421 -15.73 -5.59 -35.31
N ASN A 422 -16.51 -6.68 -35.20
CA ASN A 422 -16.20 -7.97 -35.82
C ASN A 422 -14.81 -8.53 -35.56
N GLY A 423 -14.28 -8.34 -34.37
CA GLY A 423 -12.93 -8.78 -33.99
C GLY A 423 -11.80 -7.85 -34.46
N GLU A 424 -12.12 -6.71 -35.04
CA GLU A 424 -11.18 -5.71 -35.54
C GLU A 424 -11.15 -4.48 -34.60
N LEU A 425 -9.98 -3.92 -34.36
CA LEU A 425 -9.82 -2.58 -33.80
C LEU A 425 -10.07 -1.58 -34.91
N VAL A 426 -11.04 -0.69 -34.72
CA VAL A 426 -11.44 0.29 -35.73
C VAL A 426 -11.26 1.70 -35.20
N GLY A 427 -10.48 2.50 -35.93
CA GLY A 427 -10.27 3.94 -35.66
C GLY A 427 -10.82 4.79 -36.79
N ARG A 428 -11.48 5.93 -36.46
CA ARG A 428 -11.92 6.92 -37.42
C ARG A 428 -11.17 8.23 -37.27
N GLY A 429 -10.60 8.70 -38.37
CA GLY A 429 -9.89 9.97 -38.43
C GLY A 429 -10.80 11.17 -38.22
N ILE A 430 -10.28 12.20 -37.58
CA ILE A 430 -10.95 13.47 -37.31
C ILE A 430 -10.18 14.58 -38.00
N ALA A 431 -10.91 15.53 -38.59
CA ALA A 431 -10.30 16.69 -39.24
C ALA A 431 -9.39 17.48 -38.29
N GLY A 432 -8.18 17.77 -38.74
CA GLY A 432 -7.24 18.70 -38.08
C GLY A 432 -6.50 18.16 -36.86
N ALA A 433 -6.74 16.91 -36.43
CA ALA A 433 -6.04 16.32 -35.29
C ALA A 433 -5.79 14.81 -35.45
N PRO A 434 -4.63 14.29 -34.99
CA PRO A 434 -4.45 12.86 -34.88
C PRO A 434 -5.36 12.27 -33.79
N VAL A 435 -5.91 11.09 -34.04
CA VAL A 435 -6.60 10.31 -33.00
C VAL A 435 -5.73 9.14 -32.58
N ALA A 436 -5.51 8.98 -31.30
CA ALA A 436 -4.63 7.99 -30.73
C ALA A 436 -5.37 6.96 -29.88
N ILE A 437 -4.84 5.75 -29.84
CA ILE A 437 -5.19 4.74 -28.85
C ILE A 437 -3.91 4.06 -28.37
N SER A 438 -3.72 4.00 -27.05
CA SER A 438 -2.53 3.44 -26.43
C SER A 438 -2.88 2.23 -25.59
N SER A 439 -2.02 1.22 -25.58
CA SER A 439 -2.17 0.09 -24.69
C SER A 439 -1.90 0.51 -23.23
N GLU A 440 -2.70 0.02 -22.29
CA GLU A 440 -2.38 0.07 -20.85
C GLU A 440 -1.27 -0.92 -20.46
N MET A 441 -0.94 -1.85 -21.37
CA MET A 441 0.14 -2.80 -21.16
C MET A 441 1.45 -2.25 -21.67
N ILE A 442 2.53 -2.51 -20.92
CA ILE A 442 3.90 -2.17 -21.30
C ILE A 442 4.71 -3.43 -21.53
N VAL A 443 5.64 -3.37 -22.46
CA VAL A 443 6.45 -4.50 -22.85
C VAL A 443 7.92 -4.08 -23.08
N GLY A 444 8.84 -4.99 -22.79
CA GLY A 444 10.27 -4.81 -23.07
C GLY A 444 10.62 -5.27 -24.48
N ASP A 445 11.27 -6.42 -24.59
CA ASP A 445 11.48 -7.10 -25.86
C ASP A 445 10.20 -7.82 -26.27
N TYR A 446 9.85 -7.75 -27.55
CA TYR A 446 8.57 -8.31 -28.04
C TYR A 446 8.60 -8.63 -29.53
N LYS A 447 7.67 -9.47 -29.94
CA LYS A 447 7.21 -9.63 -31.32
C LYS A 447 5.76 -9.16 -31.39
N LEU A 448 5.47 -8.18 -32.26
CA LEU A 448 4.10 -7.72 -32.55
C LEU A 448 3.77 -8.10 -33.99
N SER A 449 2.58 -8.62 -34.23
CA SER A 449 2.04 -8.85 -35.56
C SER A 449 0.64 -8.29 -35.68
N ALA A 450 0.33 -7.68 -36.80
CA ALA A 450 -0.98 -7.12 -37.09
C ALA A 450 -1.24 -7.10 -38.59
N GLN A 451 -2.51 -7.18 -38.99
CA GLN A 451 -2.95 -6.80 -40.34
C GLN A 451 -3.65 -5.46 -40.26
N VAL A 452 -3.20 -4.51 -41.07
CA VAL A 452 -3.73 -3.14 -41.10
C VAL A 452 -4.32 -2.81 -42.46
N ARG A 453 -5.42 -2.06 -42.47
CA ARG A 453 -6.05 -1.56 -43.68
C ARG A 453 -6.63 -0.17 -43.42
N VAL A 454 -6.45 0.73 -44.39
CA VAL A 454 -7.05 2.06 -44.33
C VAL A 454 -7.95 2.25 -45.54
N THR A 455 -9.11 2.89 -45.32
CA THR A 455 -10.08 3.27 -46.37
C THR A 455 -10.52 4.72 -46.15
N GLY A 456 -11.04 5.38 -47.18
CA GLY A 456 -11.64 6.72 -47.08
C GLY A 456 -10.70 7.89 -47.34
N GLY A 457 -9.57 7.70 -48.01
CA GLY A 457 -8.73 8.80 -48.48
C GLY A 457 -7.26 8.74 -47.99
N ARG A 458 -6.57 9.89 -48.09
CA ARG A 458 -5.18 9.99 -47.66
C ARG A 458 -5.08 9.93 -46.15
N ALA A 459 -4.35 8.96 -45.66
CA ALA A 459 -4.12 8.80 -44.22
C ALA A 459 -2.69 8.33 -43.92
N ALA A 460 -2.24 8.61 -42.72
CA ALA A 460 -1.06 8.00 -42.13
C ALA A 460 -1.44 7.31 -40.82
N VAL A 461 -1.00 6.09 -40.67
CA VAL A 461 -1.09 5.35 -39.43
C VAL A 461 0.30 5.28 -38.82
N GLU A 462 0.46 5.79 -37.61
CA GLU A 462 1.71 5.66 -36.87
C GLU A 462 1.56 4.62 -35.79
N LEU A 463 2.41 3.61 -35.82
CA LEU A 463 2.53 2.59 -34.77
C LEU A 463 3.73 2.93 -33.89
N VAL A 464 3.49 3.24 -32.62
CA VAL A 464 4.54 3.52 -31.63
C VAL A 464 5.19 2.22 -31.18
N LEU A 465 6.49 2.09 -31.42
CA LEU A 465 7.26 0.86 -31.26
C LEU A 465 8.24 0.87 -30.09
N ALA A 466 8.76 2.04 -29.73
CA ALA A 466 9.68 2.23 -28.62
C ALA A 466 9.65 3.68 -28.15
N GLY A 467 9.76 3.95 -26.85
CA GLY A 467 9.80 5.32 -26.34
C GLY A 467 9.11 5.52 -25.01
N GLU A 468 8.98 6.79 -24.62
CA GLU A 468 8.34 7.23 -23.39
C GLU A 468 6.83 7.36 -23.58
N ARG A 469 6.07 7.07 -22.53
CA ARG A 469 4.59 7.09 -22.56
C ARG A 469 4.01 8.49 -22.85
N ASP A 470 4.77 9.56 -22.54
CA ASP A 470 4.37 10.95 -22.77
C ASP A 470 4.56 11.41 -24.24
N ALA A 471 4.98 10.50 -25.12
CA ALA A 471 5.18 10.71 -26.55
C ALA A 471 6.22 11.80 -26.92
N THR A 472 7.09 12.22 -26.00
CA THR A 472 8.10 13.24 -26.26
C THR A 472 9.37 12.68 -26.93
N SER A 473 9.60 11.36 -26.80
CA SER A 473 10.74 10.66 -27.41
C SER A 473 10.37 9.22 -27.73
N PHE A 474 10.12 8.92 -29.00
CA PHE A 474 9.72 7.57 -29.43
C PHE A 474 10.22 7.19 -30.83
N LEU A 475 10.13 5.90 -31.15
CA LEU A 475 10.23 5.37 -32.51
C LEU A 475 8.82 5.05 -32.99
N GLY A 476 8.44 5.62 -34.12
CA GLY A 476 7.15 5.38 -34.76
C GLY A 476 7.34 4.85 -36.18
N LEU A 477 6.61 3.77 -36.51
CA LEU A 477 6.46 3.30 -37.88
C LEU A 477 5.24 3.98 -38.50
N THR A 478 5.46 4.83 -39.48
CA THR A 478 4.37 5.43 -40.25
C THR A 478 4.09 4.60 -41.50
N LEU A 479 2.82 4.24 -41.65
CA LEU A 479 2.26 3.61 -42.82
C LEU A 479 1.42 4.67 -43.57
N GLY A 480 1.89 5.14 -44.72
CA GLY A 480 1.19 6.13 -45.55
C GLY A 480 0.29 5.46 -46.58
N PHE A 481 -0.96 5.82 -46.61
CA PHE A 481 -1.99 5.30 -47.52
C PHE A 481 -2.49 6.41 -48.45
N GLY A 482 -2.64 6.08 -49.76
CA GLY A 482 -3.24 7.01 -50.72
C GLY A 482 -2.45 8.27 -51.04
N GLY A 483 -1.14 8.33 -50.74
CA GLY A 483 -0.31 9.49 -50.94
C GLY A 483 1.13 9.19 -51.34
N PRO A 484 1.93 10.25 -51.63
CA PRO A 484 3.34 10.10 -52.05
C PRO A 484 4.28 9.76 -50.88
N SER A 485 3.80 9.78 -49.65
CA SER A 485 4.60 9.42 -48.45
C SER A 485 4.40 7.95 -48.14
N PRO A 486 5.35 7.10 -48.56
CA PRO A 486 5.24 5.69 -48.31
C PRO A 486 5.56 5.39 -46.85
N LEU A 487 5.93 4.17 -46.58
CA LEU A 487 6.44 3.68 -45.33
C LEU A 487 7.64 4.51 -44.83
N ALA A 488 7.66 4.87 -43.55
CA ALA A 488 8.80 5.54 -42.94
C ALA A 488 8.95 5.16 -41.46
N LEU A 489 10.19 4.98 -41.02
CA LEU A 489 10.52 4.86 -39.61
C LEU A 489 10.97 6.23 -39.06
N TRP A 490 10.26 6.75 -38.11
CA TRP A 490 10.52 8.05 -37.50
C TRP A 490 11.14 7.92 -36.12
N GLU A 491 12.17 8.70 -35.89
CA GLU A 491 12.75 8.93 -34.58
C GLU A 491 12.38 10.32 -34.08
N TYR A 492 11.52 10.37 -33.06
CA TYR A 492 11.18 11.58 -32.32
C TYR A 492 12.08 11.71 -31.09
N ARG A 493 12.62 12.91 -30.84
CA ARG A 493 13.35 13.26 -29.62
C ARG A 493 12.89 14.62 -29.16
N ALA A 494 12.64 14.76 -27.85
CA ALA A 494 12.27 16.04 -27.26
C ALA A 494 13.23 17.17 -27.72
N ALA A 495 12.68 18.30 -28.13
CA ALA A 495 13.40 19.49 -28.55
C ALA A 495 14.31 19.36 -29.79
N THR A 496 14.16 18.33 -30.62
CA THR A 496 14.86 18.22 -31.91
C THR A 496 13.90 17.94 -33.05
N ASP A 497 14.30 18.28 -34.28
CA ASP A 497 13.51 17.91 -35.46
C ASP A 497 13.46 16.39 -35.62
N PRO A 498 12.28 15.81 -35.93
CA PRO A 498 12.12 14.39 -36.16
C PRO A 498 13.01 13.91 -37.33
N LYS A 499 13.63 12.75 -37.19
CA LYS A 499 14.39 12.12 -38.25
C LYS A 499 13.60 10.97 -38.86
N ALA A 500 13.45 10.96 -40.17
CA ALA A 500 12.79 9.91 -40.92
C ALA A 500 13.81 9.06 -41.70
N GLN A 501 13.64 7.75 -41.60
CA GLN A 501 14.22 6.79 -42.52
C GLN A 501 13.11 6.28 -43.44
N PRO A 502 13.15 6.55 -44.78
CA PRO A 502 12.11 6.08 -45.67
C PRO A 502 12.24 4.56 -45.91
N GLY A 503 11.09 3.90 -46.01
CA GLY A 503 10.98 2.54 -46.51
C GLY A 503 10.83 2.51 -48.04
N THR A 504 10.77 1.33 -48.58
CA THR A 504 10.76 1.12 -50.05
C THR A 504 9.38 0.74 -50.57
N LYS A 505 8.52 0.16 -49.71
CA LYS A 505 7.26 -0.43 -50.14
C LYS A 505 6.11 0.58 -50.20
N PRO A 506 5.44 0.75 -51.37
CA PRO A 506 4.20 1.48 -51.45
C PRO A 506 3.04 0.69 -50.80
N LEU A 507 2.19 1.34 -50.04
CA LEU A 507 1.02 0.73 -49.43
C LEU A 507 -0.24 1.07 -50.24
N GLY A 508 -0.96 0.04 -50.67
CA GLY A 508 -2.20 0.17 -51.45
C GLY A 508 -3.37 0.60 -50.57
N ASP A 509 -4.17 1.57 -51.06
CA ASP A 509 -5.42 1.96 -50.40
C ASP A 509 -6.42 0.79 -50.40
N ALA A 510 -7.18 0.65 -49.31
CA ALA A 510 -8.17 -0.39 -49.07
C ALA A 510 -7.66 -1.85 -49.09
N GLN A 511 -6.36 -2.07 -49.15
CA GLN A 511 -5.76 -3.41 -49.07
C GLN A 511 -5.28 -3.73 -47.64
N TRP A 512 -5.27 -5.02 -47.30
CA TRP A 512 -4.69 -5.50 -46.04
C TRP A 512 -3.18 -5.65 -46.19
N HIS A 513 -2.43 -5.03 -45.28
CA HIS A 513 -1.00 -5.17 -45.18
C HIS A 513 -0.64 -5.85 -43.85
N THR A 514 0.24 -6.83 -43.90
CA THR A 514 0.76 -7.51 -42.70
C THR A 514 1.99 -6.78 -42.20
N VAL A 515 1.96 -6.34 -40.96
CA VAL A 515 3.07 -5.69 -40.27
C VAL A 515 3.58 -6.63 -39.18
N GLU A 516 4.86 -6.91 -39.18
CA GLU A 516 5.55 -7.63 -38.11
C GLU A 516 6.68 -6.77 -37.54
N VAL A 517 6.74 -6.66 -36.25
CA VAL A 517 7.78 -5.93 -35.52
C VAL A 517 8.44 -6.87 -34.52
N ILE A 518 9.74 -7.01 -34.59
CA ILE A 518 10.54 -7.75 -33.61
C ILE A 518 11.50 -6.77 -32.95
N ARG A 519 11.34 -6.57 -31.66
CA ARG A 519 12.24 -5.79 -30.81
C ARG A 519 12.92 -6.74 -29.84
N LYS A 520 14.24 -6.91 -29.95
CA LYS A 520 14.99 -7.83 -29.11
C LYS A 520 16.45 -7.39 -28.94
N GLY A 521 16.86 -7.30 -27.63
CA GLY A 521 18.27 -7.07 -27.28
C GLY A 521 18.86 -5.79 -27.88
N GLY A 522 18.09 -4.73 -28.07
CA GLY A 522 18.55 -3.48 -28.65
C GLY A 522 18.47 -3.42 -30.16
N ARG A 523 17.84 -4.37 -30.82
CA ARG A 523 17.59 -4.37 -32.26
C ARG A 523 16.11 -4.34 -32.55
N LEU A 524 15.71 -3.53 -33.52
CA LEU A 524 14.35 -3.40 -34.01
C LEU A 524 14.31 -3.80 -35.46
N ARG A 525 13.60 -4.89 -35.79
CA ARG A 525 13.35 -5.34 -37.14
C ARG A 525 11.88 -5.21 -37.48
N ILE A 526 11.58 -4.61 -38.61
CA ILE A 526 10.21 -4.39 -39.09
C ILE A 526 10.09 -4.97 -40.48
N SER A 527 9.08 -5.81 -40.68
CA SER A 527 8.72 -6.31 -42.00
C SER A 527 7.27 -5.93 -42.35
N VAL A 528 7.06 -5.66 -43.63
CA VAL A 528 5.72 -5.37 -44.19
C VAL A 528 5.48 -6.33 -45.35
N ASP A 529 4.36 -7.07 -45.27
CA ASP A 529 4.00 -8.13 -46.22
C ASP A 529 5.13 -9.16 -46.48
N GLY A 530 5.86 -9.48 -45.39
CA GLY A 530 6.94 -10.46 -45.41
C GLY A 530 8.32 -9.93 -45.85
N GLU A 531 8.42 -8.69 -46.30
CA GLU A 531 9.71 -8.06 -46.69
C GLU A 531 10.25 -7.20 -45.55
N ILE A 532 11.54 -7.31 -45.24
CA ILE A 532 12.22 -6.51 -44.23
C ILE A 532 12.43 -5.10 -44.77
N GLU A 533 11.74 -4.13 -44.17
CA GLU A 533 11.85 -2.71 -44.51
C GLU A 533 12.86 -1.98 -43.64
N PHE A 534 12.94 -2.36 -42.35
CA PHE A 534 13.86 -1.75 -41.42
C PHE A 534 14.52 -2.81 -40.52
N ASP A 535 15.82 -2.63 -40.30
CA ASP A 535 16.61 -3.42 -39.36
C ASP A 535 17.64 -2.48 -38.71
N VAL A 536 17.29 -1.92 -37.56
CA VAL A 536 18.00 -0.81 -36.91
C VAL A 536 18.32 -1.12 -35.46
N GLU A 537 19.32 -0.42 -34.91
CA GLU A 537 19.59 -0.42 -33.48
C GLU A 537 18.57 0.47 -32.75
N ASP A 538 18.03 -0.04 -31.63
CA ASP A 538 17.17 0.72 -30.73
C ASP A 538 17.96 1.13 -29.46
N PRO A 539 18.42 2.38 -29.36
CA PRO A 539 19.16 2.85 -28.20
C PRO A 539 18.33 2.88 -26.91
N ARG A 540 17.00 2.71 -27.03
CA ARG A 540 16.05 2.68 -25.92
C ARG A 540 15.68 1.27 -25.45
N HIS A 541 16.40 0.24 -25.89
CA HIS A 541 16.09 -1.17 -25.66
C HIS A 541 15.86 -1.54 -24.17
N ARG A 542 16.43 -0.78 -23.23
CA ARG A 542 16.23 -0.99 -21.80
C ARG A 542 14.91 -0.42 -21.26
N ARG A 543 14.19 0.38 -22.07
CA ARG A 543 12.92 0.98 -21.67
C ARG A 543 11.76 0.13 -22.17
N ARG A 544 10.74 0.00 -21.35
CA ARG A 544 9.47 -0.60 -21.75
C ARG A 544 8.68 0.40 -22.58
N VAL A 545 7.87 -0.11 -23.49
CA VAL A 545 7.01 0.69 -24.37
C VAL A 545 5.55 0.30 -24.13
N SER A 546 4.65 1.27 -24.28
CA SER A 546 3.22 1.08 -24.41
C SER A 546 2.88 1.19 -25.90
N PRO A 547 2.64 0.08 -26.62
CA PRO A 547 2.29 0.14 -28.04
C PRO A 547 1.04 1.00 -28.26
N ALA A 548 1.06 1.83 -29.31
CA ALA A 548 -0.03 2.73 -29.62
C ALA A 548 -0.22 2.86 -31.11
N PHE A 549 -1.46 3.16 -31.53
CA PHE A 549 -1.81 3.55 -32.90
C PHE A 549 -2.23 5.02 -32.91
N HIS A 550 -1.65 5.78 -33.84
CA HIS A 550 -2.09 7.13 -34.14
C HIS A 550 -2.61 7.14 -35.58
N LEU A 551 -3.82 7.62 -35.78
CA LEU A 551 -4.42 7.78 -37.10
C LEU A 551 -4.47 9.27 -37.44
N LEU A 552 -3.84 9.64 -38.55
CA LEU A 552 -3.86 10.96 -39.16
C LEU A 552 -4.60 10.86 -40.49
N GLY A 553 -5.61 11.65 -40.70
CA GLY A 553 -6.39 11.69 -41.95
C GLY A 553 -7.85 11.98 -41.68
N GLU A 554 -8.40 12.95 -42.40
CA GLU A 554 -9.81 13.30 -42.31
C GLU A 554 -10.64 12.21 -43.03
N ASP A 555 -11.72 11.76 -42.39
CA ASP A 555 -12.64 10.72 -42.88
C ASP A 555 -11.99 9.35 -43.18
N ALA A 556 -10.73 9.16 -42.85
CA ALA A 556 -10.09 7.86 -42.98
C ALA A 556 -10.59 6.87 -41.91
N GLU A 557 -10.76 5.62 -42.27
CA GLU A 557 -11.04 4.53 -41.34
C GLU A 557 -9.87 3.54 -41.36
N LEU A 558 -9.21 3.40 -40.17
CA LEU A 558 -8.24 2.35 -39.91
C LEU A 558 -8.93 1.11 -39.37
N ARG A 559 -8.60 -0.05 -39.92
CA ARG A 559 -8.96 -1.35 -39.38
C ARG A 559 -7.71 -2.17 -39.09
N VAL A 560 -7.67 -2.77 -37.90
CA VAL A 560 -6.58 -3.65 -37.48
C VAL A 560 -7.16 -4.98 -37.01
N LYS A 561 -6.68 -6.07 -37.59
CA LYS A 561 -7.05 -7.45 -37.20
C LYS A 561 -5.79 -8.30 -36.97
N ALA A 562 -5.98 -9.50 -36.44
CA ALA A 562 -4.89 -10.40 -36.06
C ALA A 562 -3.80 -9.67 -35.24
N LEU A 563 -4.24 -8.74 -34.39
CA LEU A 563 -3.34 -7.96 -33.52
C LEU A 563 -2.88 -8.84 -32.37
N MET A 564 -1.63 -9.24 -32.41
CA MET A 564 -1.01 -10.09 -31.39
C MET A 564 0.33 -9.52 -30.96
N ILE A 565 0.70 -9.78 -29.72
CA ILE A 565 2.00 -9.43 -29.17
C ILE A 565 2.52 -10.57 -28.28
N GLU A 566 3.81 -10.87 -28.43
CA GLU A 566 4.48 -11.90 -27.67
C GLU A 566 5.72 -11.26 -26.99
N PRO A 567 5.87 -11.33 -25.67
CA PRO A 567 7.11 -10.96 -25.01
C PRO A 567 8.22 -11.96 -25.36
N LEU A 568 9.47 -11.47 -25.55
CA LEU A 568 10.61 -12.27 -26.04
C LEU A 568 11.70 -12.46 -24.98
#